data_971834829e2eda4d20e19d71af76b650
#
_entry.id   971834829e2eda4d20e19d71af76b650
#
_cell.length_a   1.000
_cell.length_b   1.000
_cell.length_c   1.000
_cell.angle_alpha   90.00
_cell.angle_beta   90.00
_cell.angle_gamma   90.00
#
_symmetry.space_group_name_H-M   'P 1'
#
loop_
_entity.id
_entity.type
_entity.pdbx_description
1 polymer ?
#
loop_
_entity_poly.entity_id
_entity_poly.type
_entity_poly.pdbx_seq_one_letter_code
_entity_poly.pdbx_strand_id
1 'polypeptide(L)'
;MTNNVTRVVVAAIAIPLTLGIVWFGGLALALLVMLAAVLGTRELFDLAERNGVRPLRGLGLTLAALAPFVTWLLASEPATAFGTDSGSLSGALVLLGAVPAWLLAQWPLAAAITPILVLAGVLSKRSPADRPLSAAAVTLFAPIYCGALPSALLVIRYAAGPGQSWPATWLVFFPLAVTWICDTFAMWGGKLIGGPKLAPTISPGKTRAGGIAGLLGGTLAAVVFVPLALEPMGKGFSLAIAAVMGLILAATAQVGDLAESLLKREADLKDSSGLIPGHGGVLDRLDSLYFVLPVTALLFRAFGVL
;
A
#
# COMPACT_ATOMS: atom_id res chain seq x y z
N MET A 1 29.26 1.68 -11.61
CA MET A 1 29.01 1.98 -10.18
C MET A 1 28.78 0.67 -9.44
N THR A 2 29.35 0.49 -8.26
CA THR A 2 29.08 -0.70 -7.46
C THR A 2 27.60 -0.71 -7.05
N ASN A 3 26.97 -1.88 -6.96
CA ASN A 3 25.55 -2.03 -6.63
C ASN A 3 25.13 -1.27 -5.35
N ASN A 4 26.05 -1.14 -4.38
CA ASN A 4 25.83 -0.43 -3.12
C ASN A 4 25.75 1.10 -3.31
N VAL A 5 26.59 1.69 -4.17
CA VAL A 5 26.53 3.14 -4.46
C VAL A 5 25.22 3.51 -5.13
N THR A 6 24.78 2.72 -6.11
CA THR A 6 23.49 2.93 -6.78
C THR A 6 22.33 2.88 -5.77
N ARG A 7 22.33 1.93 -4.84
CA ARG A 7 21.32 1.83 -3.77
C ARG A 7 21.28 3.06 -2.88
N VAL A 8 22.43 3.53 -2.43
CA VAL A 8 22.52 4.72 -1.57
C VAL A 8 22.03 5.97 -2.30
N VAL A 9 22.42 6.16 -3.56
CA VAL A 9 22.00 7.32 -4.36
C VAL A 9 20.48 7.31 -4.59
N VAL A 10 19.91 6.15 -4.98
CA VAL A 10 18.46 6.03 -5.17
C VAL A 10 17.70 6.33 -3.87
N ALA A 11 18.13 5.78 -2.74
CA ALA A 11 17.49 6.03 -1.45
C ALA A 11 17.62 7.50 -1.01
N ALA A 12 18.80 8.12 -1.21
CA ALA A 12 19.06 9.52 -0.85
C ALA A 12 18.18 10.52 -1.63
N ILE A 13 17.73 10.16 -2.82
CA ILE A 13 16.82 10.98 -3.63
C ILE A 13 15.37 10.62 -3.33
N ALA A 14 15.02 9.32 -3.32
CA ALA A 14 13.65 8.86 -3.19
C ALA A 14 13.04 9.20 -1.82
N ILE A 15 13.81 9.07 -0.73
CA ILE A 15 13.31 9.33 0.63
C ILE A 15 12.90 10.80 0.81
N PRO A 16 13.77 11.82 0.57
CA PRO A 16 13.37 13.22 0.72
C PRO A 16 12.23 13.62 -0.23
N LEU A 17 12.24 13.10 -1.47
CA LEU A 17 11.17 13.37 -2.43
C LEU A 17 9.82 12.84 -1.93
N THR A 18 9.79 11.58 -1.45
CA THR A 18 8.56 10.97 -0.92
C THR A 18 8.09 11.71 0.34
N LEU A 19 9.01 12.08 1.25
CA LEU A 19 8.73 12.91 2.43
C LEU A 19 8.06 14.23 2.04
N GLY A 20 8.64 14.95 1.08
CA GLY A 20 8.10 16.20 0.56
C GLY A 20 6.70 16.00 -0.04
N ILE A 21 6.51 14.97 -0.88
CA ILE A 21 5.21 14.69 -1.51
C ILE A 21 4.15 14.33 -0.44
N VAL A 22 4.48 13.54 0.58
CA VAL A 22 3.55 13.22 1.67
C VAL A 22 3.20 14.46 2.48
N TRP A 23 4.16 15.35 2.73
CA TRP A 23 3.92 16.60 3.46
C TRP A 23 3.03 17.57 2.66
N PHE A 24 3.32 17.78 1.37
CA PHE A 24 2.49 18.60 0.49
C PHE A 24 1.08 18.01 0.32
N GLY A 25 0.97 16.68 0.21
CA GLY A 25 -0.30 16.02 -0.04
C GLY A 25 -0.86 16.34 -1.43
N GLY A 26 -2.17 16.62 -1.51
CA GLY A 26 -2.85 17.05 -2.72
C GLY A 26 -2.75 16.03 -3.88
N LEU A 27 -2.87 16.56 -5.08
CA LEU A 27 -2.80 15.76 -6.31
C LEU A 27 -1.44 15.07 -6.48
N ALA A 28 -0.35 15.69 -5.99
CA ALA A 28 0.99 15.10 -6.11
C ALA A 28 1.09 13.75 -5.38
N LEU A 29 0.52 13.66 -4.16
CA LEU A 29 0.48 12.41 -3.41
C LEU A 29 -0.45 11.39 -4.08
N ALA A 30 -1.62 11.82 -4.55
CA ALA A 30 -2.53 10.95 -5.29
C ALA A 30 -1.85 10.35 -6.53
N LEU A 31 -1.15 11.16 -7.33
CA LEU A 31 -0.40 10.71 -8.51
C LEU A 31 0.73 9.75 -8.15
N LEU A 32 1.44 9.97 -7.04
CA LEU A 32 2.48 9.05 -6.58
C LEU A 32 1.88 7.67 -6.23
N VAL A 33 0.76 7.64 -5.49
CA VAL A 33 0.09 6.38 -5.13
C VAL A 33 -0.51 5.71 -6.38
N MET A 34 -1.10 6.48 -7.30
CA MET A 34 -1.58 5.96 -8.59
C MET A 34 -0.46 5.35 -9.42
N LEU A 35 0.69 6.01 -9.50
CA LEU A 35 1.86 5.49 -10.22
C LEU A 35 2.34 4.18 -9.61
N ALA A 36 2.48 4.12 -8.29
CA ALA A 36 2.86 2.91 -7.58
C ALA A 36 1.84 1.77 -7.80
N ALA A 37 0.54 2.09 -7.77
CA ALA A 37 -0.55 1.13 -8.02
C ALA A 37 -0.48 0.55 -9.44
N VAL A 38 -0.30 1.39 -10.46
CA VAL A 38 -0.20 0.96 -11.86
C VAL A 38 1.04 0.12 -12.10
N LEU A 39 2.19 0.54 -11.57
CA LEU A 39 3.45 -0.20 -11.72
C LEU A 39 3.40 -1.55 -10.99
N GLY A 40 2.93 -1.59 -9.73
CA GLY A 40 2.77 -2.84 -8.98
C GLY A 40 1.78 -3.80 -9.65
N THR A 41 0.64 -3.28 -10.15
CA THR A 41 -0.34 -4.09 -10.90
C THR A 41 0.26 -4.65 -12.18
N ARG A 42 1.06 -3.86 -12.90
CA ARG A 42 1.77 -4.32 -14.10
C ARG A 42 2.73 -5.46 -13.76
N GLU A 43 3.53 -5.32 -12.71
CA GLU A 43 4.47 -6.35 -12.25
C GLU A 43 3.73 -7.63 -11.85
N LEU A 44 2.60 -7.51 -11.13
CA LEU A 44 1.78 -8.67 -10.76
C LEU A 44 1.16 -9.36 -11.98
N PHE A 45 0.76 -8.62 -13.01
CA PHE A 45 0.32 -9.19 -14.27
C PHE A 45 1.45 -9.92 -15.00
N ASP A 46 2.68 -9.37 -14.98
CA ASP A 46 3.84 -10.02 -15.56
C ASP A 46 4.16 -11.35 -14.85
N LEU A 47 3.99 -11.44 -13.51
CA LEU A 47 4.07 -12.70 -12.75
C LEU A 47 3.00 -13.71 -13.20
N ALA A 48 1.74 -13.26 -13.32
CA ALA A 48 0.63 -14.13 -13.74
C ALA A 48 0.81 -14.67 -15.16
N GLU A 49 1.32 -13.84 -16.09
CA GLU A 49 1.57 -14.26 -17.47
C GLU A 49 2.66 -15.30 -17.59
N ARG A 50 3.68 -15.29 -16.73
CA ARG A 50 4.68 -16.36 -16.65
C ARG A 50 4.06 -17.70 -16.29
N ASN A 51 2.98 -17.69 -15.51
CA ASN A 51 2.20 -18.89 -15.17
C ASN A 51 1.11 -19.24 -16.20
N GLY A 52 1.14 -18.61 -17.38
CA GLY A 52 0.20 -18.85 -18.47
C GLY A 52 -1.20 -18.26 -18.22
N VAL A 53 -1.36 -17.36 -17.26
CA VAL A 53 -2.60 -16.60 -17.02
C VAL A 53 -2.53 -15.28 -17.75
N ARG A 54 -3.52 -14.95 -18.59
CA ARG A 54 -3.56 -13.73 -19.39
C ARG A 54 -4.62 -12.77 -18.87
N PRO A 55 -4.30 -11.88 -17.89
CA PRO A 55 -5.23 -10.89 -17.35
C PRO A 55 -5.65 -9.86 -18.41
N LEU A 56 -6.72 -9.12 -18.15
CA LEU A 56 -7.15 -7.98 -18.98
C LEU A 56 -6.33 -6.75 -18.60
N ARG A 57 -5.09 -6.63 -19.11
CA ARG A 57 -4.12 -5.58 -18.71
C ARG A 57 -4.72 -4.18 -18.72
N GLY A 58 -5.35 -3.75 -19.82
CA GLY A 58 -5.90 -2.40 -19.93
C GLY A 58 -6.92 -2.10 -18.83
N LEU A 59 -7.89 -3.01 -18.63
CA LEU A 59 -8.92 -2.85 -17.60
C LEU A 59 -8.32 -2.85 -16.19
N GLY A 60 -7.44 -3.80 -15.88
CA GLY A 60 -6.83 -3.88 -14.55
C GLY A 60 -5.95 -2.68 -14.21
N LEU A 61 -5.13 -2.19 -15.16
CA LEU A 61 -4.33 -0.97 -14.93
C LEU A 61 -5.20 0.27 -14.74
N THR A 62 -6.32 0.38 -15.48
CA THR A 62 -7.29 1.47 -15.27
C THR A 62 -7.92 1.38 -13.87
N LEU A 63 -8.36 0.20 -13.45
CA LEU A 63 -8.89 0.00 -12.09
C LEU A 63 -7.87 0.31 -11.00
N ALA A 64 -6.60 -0.07 -11.22
CA ALA A 64 -5.51 0.24 -10.29
C ALA A 64 -5.26 1.75 -10.15
N ALA A 65 -5.36 2.52 -11.22
CA ALA A 65 -5.25 3.97 -11.18
C ALA A 65 -6.48 4.63 -10.54
N LEU A 66 -7.68 4.12 -10.86
CA LEU A 66 -8.93 4.68 -10.33
C LEU A 66 -9.07 4.53 -8.82
N ALA A 67 -8.61 3.43 -8.23
CA ALA A 67 -8.76 3.19 -6.79
C ALA A 67 -8.12 4.29 -5.92
N PRO A 68 -6.82 4.67 -6.09
CA PRO A 68 -6.24 5.78 -5.35
C PRO A 68 -6.87 7.13 -5.72
N PHE A 69 -7.24 7.35 -6.98
CA PHE A 69 -7.85 8.60 -7.43
C PHE A 69 -9.20 8.84 -6.73
N VAL A 70 -10.08 7.84 -6.74
CA VAL A 70 -11.38 7.92 -6.06
C VAL A 70 -11.19 8.05 -4.55
N THR A 71 -10.25 7.29 -3.96
CA THR A 71 -9.94 7.41 -2.53
C THR A 71 -9.46 8.82 -2.18
N TRP A 72 -8.62 9.42 -3.00
CA TRP A 72 -8.17 10.79 -2.81
C TRP A 72 -9.32 11.80 -2.90
N LEU A 73 -10.19 11.69 -3.91
CA LEU A 73 -11.37 12.55 -4.03
C LEU A 73 -12.27 12.45 -2.79
N LEU A 74 -12.51 11.24 -2.28
CA LEU A 74 -13.36 11.02 -1.11
C LEU A 74 -12.70 11.45 0.21
N ALA A 75 -11.38 11.29 0.34
CA ALA A 75 -10.65 11.57 1.57
C ALA A 75 -10.21 13.04 1.70
N SER A 76 -10.00 13.73 0.59
CA SER A 76 -9.54 15.13 0.60
C SER A 76 -10.63 16.14 0.89
N GLU A 77 -11.91 15.72 0.82
CA GLU A 77 -13.06 16.59 1.08
C GLU A 77 -13.55 16.42 2.52
N PRO A 78 -13.86 17.52 3.23
CA PRO A 78 -14.59 17.44 4.48
C PRO A 78 -15.96 16.79 4.22
N ALA A 79 -16.45 15.97 5.15
CA ALA A 79 -17.72 15.23 5.02
C ALA A 79 -18.95 16.12 4.75
N THR A 80 -18.82 17.43 4.96
CA THR A 80 -19.82 18.47 4.68
C THR A 80 -19.76 19.00 3.25
N ALA A 81 -18.70 18.71 2.48
CA ALA A 81 -18.42 19.35 1.18
C ALA A 81 -19.01 18.63 -0.03
N PHE A 82 -19.85 17.61 0.15
CA PHE A 82 -20.74 17.14 -0.93
C PHE A 82 -21.80 18.17 -1.34
N GLY A 83 -21.74 19.37 -0.75
CA GLY A 83 -22.48 20.56 -1.07
C GLY A 83 -21.56 21.74 -1.37
N THR A 84 -21.32 22.03 -2.65
CA THR A 84 -21.10 23.36 -3.22
C THR A 84 -19.78 24.14 -2.93
N ASP A 85 -18.74 23.59 -2.34
CA ASP A 85 -17.50 24.37 -2.22
C ASP A 85 -16.65 24.25 -3.49
N SER A 86 -16.72 25.31 -4.33
CA SER A 86 -16.07 25.38 -5.66
C SER A 86 -14.53 25.48 -5.60
N GLY A 87 -13.96 25.49 -4.40
CA GLY A 87 -12.51 25.60 -4.21
C GLY A 87 -11.75 24.28 -4.25
N SER A 88 -12.43 23.14 -4.22
CA SER A 88 -11.81 21.82 -4.26
C SER A 88 -11.88 21.19 -5.66
N LEU A 89 -10.94 20.29 -5.98
CA LEU A 89 -10.96 19.62 -7.28
C LEU A 89 -12.19 18.71 -7.44
N SER A 90 -12.62 18.04 -6.37
CA SER A 90 -13.85 17.23 -6.39
C SER A 90 -15.10 18.10 -6.56
N GLY A 91 -15.19 19.22 -5.85
CA GLY A 91 -16.24 20.22 -6.05
C GLY A 91 -16.25 20.78 -7.47
N ALA A 92 -15.08 21.12 -8.01
CA ALA A 92 -14.94 21.58 -9.39
C ALA A 92 -15.37 20.51 -10.41
N LEU A 93 -15.01 19.24 -10.22
CA LEU A 93 -15.44 18.13 -11.09
C LEU A 93 -16.95 17.88 -11.04
N VAL A 94 -17.55 18.03 -9.87
CA VAL A 94 -19.02 17.95 -9.72
C VAL A 94 -19.71 19.14 -10.38
N LEU A 95 -19.21 20.36 -10.16
CA LEU A 95 -19.77 21.59 -10.76
C LEU A 95 -19.63 21.60 -12.30
N LEU A 96 -18.53 21.04 -12.83
CA LEU A 96 -18.34 20.87 -14.28
C LEU A 96 -19.14 19.70 -14.87
N GLY A 97 -19.92 18.97 -14.06
CA GLY A 97 -20.70 17.81 -14.49
C GLY A 97 -19.85 16.60 -14.90
N ALA A 98 -18.54 16.63 -14.63
CA ALA A 98 -17.61 15.54 -14.98
C ALA A 98 -17.83 14.29 -14.11
N VAL A 99 -18.20 14.48 -12.82
CA VAL A 99 -18.54 13.38 -11.90
C VAL A 99 -19.78 13.79 -11.08
N PRO A 100 -20.89 13.10 -11.20
CA PRO A 100 -22.07 13.38 -10.37
C PRO A 100 -21.78 13.10 -8.89
N ALA A 101 -22.17 14.00 -7.99
CA ALA A 101 -21.97 13.85 -6.54
C ALA A 101 -22.56 12.55 -5.99
N TRP A 102 -23.74 12.13 -6.50
CA TRP A 102 -24.36 10.87 -6.11
C TRP A 102 -23.49 9.64 -6.46
N LEU A 103 -22.71 9.71 -7.55
CA LEU A 103 -21.82 8.60 -7.94
C LEU A 103 -20.67 8.44 -6.95
N LEU A 104 -20.12 9.54 -6.45
CA LEU A 104 -19.10 9.50 -5.38
C LEU A 104 -19.68 8.92 -4.09
N ALA A 105 -20.93 9.22 -3.75
CA ALA A 105 -21.63 8.65 -2.60
C ALA A 105 -21.91 7.14 -2.76
N GLN A 106 -22.08 6.66 -4.00
CA GLN A 106 -22.41 5.27 -4.32
C GLN A 106 -21.18 4.44 -4.73
N TRP A 107 -19.98 4.82 -4.31
CA TRP A 107 -18.76 4.08 -4.61
C TRP A 107 -18.83 2.57 -4.29
N PRO A 108 -19.57 2.07 -3.24
CA PRO A 108 -19.68 0.63 -3.00
C PRO A 108 -20.43 -0.08 -4.14
N LEU A 109 -21.46 0.55 -4.72
CA LEU A 109 -22.17 0.00 -5.88
C LEU A 109 -21.32 0.06 -7.14
N ALA A 110 -20.55 1.14 -7.34
CA ALA A 110 -19.60 1.24 -8.44
C ALA A 110 -18.52 0.14 -8.34
N ALA A 111 -18.02 -0.13 -7.15
CA ALA A 111 -17.09 -1.24 -6.91
C ALA A 111 -17.73 -2.61 -7.20
N ALA A 112 -19.02 -2.81 -6.84
CA ALA A 112 -19.76 -4.04 -7.11
C ALA A 112 -19.97 -4.31 -8.62
N ILE A 113 -19.97 -3.28 -9.46
CA ILE A 113 -20.05 -3.42 -10.93
C ILE A 113 -18.73 -3.94 -11.52
N THR A 114 -17.60 -3.74 -10.84
CA THR A 114 -16.27 -4.10 -11.34
C THR A 114 -16.17 -5.58 -11.77
N PRO A 115 -16.64 -6.59 -10.98
CA PRO A 115 -16.66 -7.98 -11.42
C PRO A 115 -17.45 -8.21 -12.72
N ILE A 116 -18.54 -7.50 -12.90
CA ILE A 116 -19.38 -7.59 -14.12
C ILE A 116 -18.58 -7.11 -15.33
N LEU A 117 -17.91 -5.96 -15.22
CA LEU A 117 -17.06 -5.41 -16.28
C LEU A 117 -15.90 -6.35 -16.63
N VAL A 118 -15.26 -6.95 -15.61
CA VAL A 118 -14.19 -7.92 -15.82
C VAL A 118 -14.70 -9.16 -16.53
N LEU A 119 -15.83 -9.74 -16.09
CA LEU A 119 -16.40 -10.93 -16.72
C LEU A 119 -16.86 -10.63 -18.15
N ALA A 120 -17.49 -9.50 -18.42
CA ALA A 120 -17.85 -9.07 -19.78
C ALA A 120 -16.59 -8.92 -20.68
N GLY A 121 -15.51 -8.34 -20.14
CA GLY A 121 -14.24 -8.23 -20.84
C GLY A 121 -13.56 -9.59 -21.08
N VAL A 122 -13.63 -10.50 -20.13
CA VAL A 122 -13.12 -11.87 -20.30
C VAL A 122 -13.94 -12.62 -21.34
N LEU A 123 -15.27 -12.55 -21.27
CA LEU A 123 -16.17 -13.16 -22.24
C LEU A 123 -15.86 -12.71 -23.68
N SER A 124 -15.55 -11.43 -23.86
CA SER A 124 -15.24 -10.86 -25.20
C SER A 124 -13.85 -11.18 -25.72
N LYS A 125 -12.87 -11.54 -24.86
CA LYS A 125 -11.46 -11.62 -25.23
C LYS A 125 -10.79 -12.95 -24.93
N ARG A 126 -11.48 -13.91 -24.29
CA ARG A 126 -10.93 -15.19 -23.86
C ARG A 126 -11.79 -16.35 -24.29
N SER A 127 -11.16 -17.44 -24.69
CA SER A 127 -11.78 -18.75 -24.91
C SER A 127 -11.72 -19.60 -23.63
N PRO A 128 -12.46 -20.71 -23.53
CA PRO A 128 -12.34 -21.64 -22.41
C PRO A 128 -10.92 -22.19 -22.19
N ALA A 129 -10.09 -22.27 -23.24
CA ALA A 129 -8.70 -22.72 -23.17
C ALA A 129 -7.76 -21.69 -22.52
N ASP A 130 -8.14 -20.41 -22.48
CA ASP A 130 -7.32 -19.30 -21.97
C ASP A 130 -7.42 -19.10 -20.44
N ARG A 131 -7.89 -20.11 -19.70
CA ARG A 131 -8.09 -20.04 -18.23
C ARG A 131 -8.90 -18.79 -17.80
N PRO A 132 -10.14 -18.63 -18.30
CA PRO A 132 -10.92 -17.41 -18.12
C PRO A 132 -11.19 -17.07 -16.65
N LEU A 133 -11.38 -18.08 -15.79
CA LEU A 133 -11.54 -17.87 -14.34
C LEU A 133 -10.28 -17.26 -13.71
N SER A 134 -9.11 -17.80 -14.01
CA SER A 134 -7.83 -17.26 -13.51
C SER A 134 -7.56 -15.87 -14.07
N ALA A 135 -7.87 -15.64 -15.36
CA ALA A 135 -7.73 -14.33 -15.98
C ALA A 135 -8.63 -13.28 -15.31
N ALA A 136 -9.90 -13.63 -15.01
CA ALA A 136 -10.81 -12.77 -14.27
C ALA A 136 -10.32 -12.51 -12.84
N ALA A 137 -9.93 -13.56 -12.12
CA ALA A 137 -9.46 -13.46 -10.75
C ALA A 137 -8.24 -12.54 -10.62
N VAL A 138 -7.22 -12.72 -11.47
CA VAL A 138 -6.02 -11.88 -11.47
C VAL A 138 -6.32 -10.45 -11.91
N THR A 139 -7.23 -10.25 -12.89
CA THR A 139 -7.65 -8.92 -13.32
C THR A 139 -8.34 -8.12 -12.21
N LEU A 140 -9.05 -8.80 -11.29
CA LEU A 140 -9.68 -8.20 -10.12
C LEU A 140 -8.70 -8.06 -8.95
N PHE A 141 -7.94 -9.10 -8.67
CA PHE A 141 -7.04 -9.16 -7.50
C PHE A 141 -5.95 -8.10 -7.57
N ALA A 142 -5.27 -7.98 -8.73
CA ALA A 142 -4.11 -7.10 -8.84
C ALA A 142 -4.42 -5.61 -8.56
N PRO A 143 -5.48 -4.98 -9.13
CA PRO A 143 -5.83 -3.61 -8.78
C PRO A 143 -6.35 -3.44 -7.33
N ILE A 144 -6.95 -4.46 -6.73
CA ILE A 144 -7.30 -4.41 -5.31
C ILE A 144 -6.02 -4.43 -4.48
N TYR A 145 -5.12 -5.37 -4.74
CA TYR A 145 -3.88 -5.55 -3.99
C TYR A 145 -2.92 -4.36 -4.14
N CYS A 146 -2.63 -3.96 -5.39
CA CYS A 146 -1.65 -2.89 -5.66
C CYS A 146 -2.27 -1.48 -5.71
N GLY A 147 -3.60 -1.35 -5.82
CA GLY A 147 -4.30 -0.07 -5.93
C GLY A 147 -5.12 0.28 -4.69
N ALA A 148 -6.13 -0.53 -4.37
CA ALA A 148 -7.05 -0.22 -3.29
C ALA A 148 -6.39 -0.30 -1.90
N LEU A 149 -5.58 -1.33 -1.61
CA LEU A 149 -4.93 -1.46 -0.31
C LEU A 149 -3.99 -0.28 0.00
N PRO A 150 -3.02 0.10 -0.86
CA PRO A 150 -2.14 1.23 -0.57
C PRO A 150 -2.85 2.58 -0.59
N SER A 151 -4.06 2.69 -1.17
CA SER A 151 -4.88 3.90 -1.09
C SER A 151 -5.26 4.27 0.34
N ALA A 152 -5.19 3.34 1.29
CA ALA A 152 -5.34 3.62 2.72
C ALA A 152 -4.32 4.66 3.24
N LEU A 153 -3.16 4.83 2.57
CA LEU A 153 -2.23 5.92 2.84
C LEU A 153 -2.91 7.29 2.70
N LEU A 154 -3.74 7.47 1.67
CA LEU A 154 -4.50 8.70 1.45
C LEU A 154 -5.54 8.90 2.56
N VAL A 155 -6.23 7.83 2.99
CA VAL A 155 -7.17 7.91 4.12
C VAL A 155 -6.46 8.38 5.39
N ILE A 156 -5.29 7.80 5.71
CA ILE A 156 -4.48 8.21 6.87
C ILE A 156 -4.03 9.67 6.73
N ARG A 157 -3.54 10.05 5.53
CA ARG A 157 -2.98 11.38 5.29
C ARG A 157 -4.02 12.49 5.43
N TYR A 158 -5.26 12.25 4.99
CA TYR A 158 -6.31 13.26 5.00
C TYR A 158 -7.19 13.24 6.25
N ALA A 159 -7.04 12.26 7.12
CA ALA A 159 -7.80 12.19 8.36
C ALA A 159 -7.55 13.35 9.34
N ALA A 160 -6.41 14.04 9.22
CA ALA A 160 -6.11 15.25 9.99
C ALA A 160 -6.52 16.54 9.26
N GLY A 161 -7.30 16.42 8.19
CA GLY A 161 -7.79 17.53 7.38
C GLY A 161 -6.95 17.78 6.10
N PRO A 162 -7.49 18.61 5.18
CA PRO A 162 -6.81 18.95 3.95
C PRO A 162 -5.63 19.91 4.18
N GLY A 163 -4.75 19.99 3.17
CA GLY A 163 -3.62 20.91 3.17
C GLY A 163 -2.31 20.33 3.72
N GLN A 164 -1.31 21.22 3.84
CA GLN A 164 0.00 20.86 4.38
C GLN A 164 -0.11 20.69 5.89
N SER A 165 0.27 19.51 6.40
CA SER A 165 0.08 19.17 7.80
C SER A 165 1.16 18.22 8.30
N TRP A 166 1.96 18.70 9.26
CA TRP A 166 2.92 17.82 9.95
C TRP A 166 2.22 16.71 10.75
N PRO A 167 1.13 16.98 11.51
CA PRO A 167 0.38 15.91 12.16
C PRO A 167 -0.05 14.80 11.20
N ALA A 168 -0.62 15.16 10.05
CA ALA A 168 -1.02 14.19 9.03
C ALA A 168 0.18 13.44 8.43
N THR A 169 1.30 14.11 8.22
CA THR A 169 2.54 13.51 7.74
C THR A 169 3.06 12.47 8.73
N TRP A 170 3.13 12.80 10.02
CA TRP A 170 3.59 11.87 11.04
C TRP A 170 2.66 10.66 11.24
N LEU A 171 1.34 10.83 11.03
CA LEU A 171 0.41 9.68 11.01
C LEU A 171 0.75 8.69 9.87
N VAL A 172 1.13 9.19 8.68
CA VAL A 172 1.60 8.32 7.58
C VAL A 172 2.95 7.67 7.93
N PHE A 173 3.85 8.39 8.59
CA PHE A 173 5.17 7.85 8.96
C PHE A 173 5.11 6.80 10.07
N PHE A 174 4.07 6.79 10.89
CA PHE A 174 3.92 5.80 11.96
C PHE A 174 3.98 4.34 11.42
N PRO A 175 3.11 3.91 10.49
CA PRO A 175 3.19 2.55 9.95
C PRO A 175 4.49 2.28 9.18
N LEU A 176 5.05 3.27 8.49
CA LEU A 176 6.33 3.13 7.79
C LEU A 176 7.47 2.85 8.77
N ALA A 177 7.56 3.62 9.87
CA ALA A 177 8.57 3.44 10.89
C ALA A 177 8.46 2.06 11.56
N VAL A 178 7.24 1.63 11.91
CA VAL A 178 7.00 0.30 12.49
C VAL A 178 7.47 -0.79 11.54
N THR A 179 7.14 -0.70 10.24
CA THR A 179 7.53 -1.69 9.23
C THR A 179 9.04 -1.73 9.06
N TRP A 180 9.70 -0.59 8.84
CA TRP A 180 11.15 -0.54 8.61
C TRP A 180 11.97 -1.02 9.81
N ILE A 181 11.55 -0.66 11.02
CA ILE A 181 12.20 -1.13 12.24
C ILE A 181 11.94 -2.63 12.45
N CYS A 182 10.71 -3.11 12.18
CA CYS A 182 10.40 -4.55 12.19
C CYS A 182 11.34 -5.33 11.27
N ASP A 183 11.51 -4.91 10.01
CA ASP A 183 12.37 -5.57 9.04
C ASP A 183 13.84 -5.53 9.45
N THR A 184 14.29 -4.40 10.01
CA THR A 184 15.65 -4.24 10.51
C THR A 184 15.93 -5.20 11.66
N PHE A 185 15.05 -5.26 12.65
CA PHE A 185 15.17 -6.16 13.79
C PHE A 185 15.02 -7.62 13.37
N ALA A 186 14.12 -7.93 12.43
CA ALA A 186 13.99 -9.27 11.88
C ALA A 186 15.26 -9.73 11.19
N MET A 187 15.90 -8.86 10.40
CA MET A 187 17.16 -9.16 9.73
C MET A 187 18.31 -9.39 10.73
N TRP A 188 18.49 -8.49 11.70
CA TRP A 188 19.58 -8.61 12.68
C TRP A 188 19.35 -9.75 13.65
N GLY A 189 18.14 -9.91 14.18
CA GLY A 189 17.79 -11.04 15.05
C GLY A 189 17.95 -12.38 14.35
N GLY A 190 17.59 -12.45 13.07
CA GLY A 190 17.79 -13.64 12.25
C GLY A 190 19.25 -13.97 11.99
N LYS A 191 20.12 -12.95 11.81
CA LYS A 191 21.57 -13.14 11.61
C LYS A 191 22.30 -13.49 12.91
N LEU A 192 21.95 -12.86 14.02
CA LEU A 192 22.65 -13.02 15.30
C LEU A 192 22.26 -14.31 16.02
N ILE A 193 20.98 -14.66 16.02
CA ILE A 193 20.45 -15.81 16.76
C ILE A 193 20.35 -17.04 15.84
N GLY A 194 19.99 -16.87 14.58
CA GLY A 194 19.82 -17.97 13.62
C GLY A 194 18.64 -18.88 13.96
N GLY A 195 18.85 -20.19 13.86
CA GLY A 195 17.88 -21.21 14.24
C GLY A 195 16.91 -21.62 13.12
N PRO A 196 15.76 -22.24 13.48
CA PRO A 196 14.82 -22.79 12.52
C PRO A 196 14.25 -21.73 11.55
N LYS A 197 14.05 -22.15 10.30
CA LYS A 197 13.48 -21.27 9.27
C LYS A 197 12.01 -20.97 9.54
N LEU A 198 11.59 -19.75 9.22
CA LEU A 198 10.19 -19.31 9.35
C LEU A 198 9.31 -19.88 8.21
N ALA A 199 9.77 -19.76 6.98
CA ALA A 199 9.06 -20.20 5.78
C ALA A 199 10.07 -20.78 4.75
N PRO A 200 10.52 -22.05 4.91
CA PRO A 200 11.65 -22.62 4.13
C PRO A 200 11.41 -22.58 2.62
N THR A 201 10.21 -22.86 2.17
CA THR A 201 9.84 -22.95 0.74
C THR A 201 9.60 -21.59 0.09
N ILE A 202 9.18 -20.59 0.86
CA ILE A 202 8.80 -19.27 0.36
C ILE A 202 9.99 -18.31 0.47
N SER A 203 10.56 -18.20 1.67
CA SER A 203 11.67 -17.31 1.99
C SER A 203 12.72 -18.02 2.88
N PRO A 204 13.68 -18.76 2.27
CA PRO A 204 14.63 -19.59 3.01
C PRO A 204 15.62 -18.75 3.86
N GLY A 205 15.69 -17.44 3.64
CA GLY A 205 16.49 -16.52 4.45
C GLY A 205 15.91 -16.20 5.82
N LYS A 206 14.57 -16.23 5.97
CA LYS A 206 13.88 -15.84 7.19
C LYS A 206 13.95 -16.93 8.27
N THR A 207 14.20 -16.51 9.53
CA THR A 207 14.26 -17.42 10.70
C THR A 207 13.14 -17.07 11.69
N ARG A 208 12.74 -18.04 12.52
CA ARG A 208 11.76 -17.82 13.60
C ARG A 208 12.27 -16.79 14.62
N ALA A 209 13.54 -16.85 14.97
CA ALA A 209 14.16 -15.87 15.86
C ALA A 209 14.11 -14.45 15.27
N GLY A 210 14.37 -14.32 13.96
CA GLY A 210 14.19 -13.06 13.24
C GLY A 210 12.75 -12.57 13.27
N GLY A 211 11.77 -13.45 13.06
CA GLY A 211 10.36 -13.10 13.15
C GLY A 211 9.97 -12.52 14.52
N ILE A 212 10.40 -13.19 15.60
CA ILE A 212 10.16 -12.70 16.98
C ILE A 212 10.87 -11.36 17.23
N ALA A 213 12.14 -11.23 16.82
CA ALA A 213 12.85 -9.96 16.94
C ALA A 213 12.19 -8.83 16.18
N GLY A 214 11.65 -9.11 14.99
CA GLY A 214 10.87 -8.14 14.21
C GLY A 214 9.59 -7.69 14.93
N LEU A 215 8.83 -8.61 15.51
CA LEU A 215 7.65 -8.27 16.32
C LEU A 215 8.00 -7.34 17.48
N LEU A 216 9.07 -7.67 18.23
CA LEU A 216 9.54 -6.85 19.35
C LEU A 216 10.04 -5.48 18.87
N GLY A 217 10.81 -5.43 17.79
CA GLY A 217 11.33 -4.19 17.20
C GLY A 217 10.23 -3.26 16.69
N GLY A 218 9.23 -3.80 15.97
CA GLY A 218 8.10 -3.02 15.48
C GLY A 218 7.19 -2.53 16.61
N THR A 219 6.98 -3.35 17.64
CA THR A 219 6.26 -2.94 18.87
C THR A 219 6.98 -1.80 19.58
N LEU A 220 8.29 -1.94 19.77
CA LEU A 220 9.12 -0.90 20.38
C LEU A 220 9.09 0.39 19.55
N ALA A 221 9.19 0.27 18.22
CA ALA A 221 9.11 1.43 17.32
C ALA A 221 7.80 2.20 17.50
N ALA A 222 6.65 1.51 17.60
CA ALA A 222 5.37 2.17 17.83
C ALA A 222 5.32 2.89 19.19
N VAL A 223 5.78 2.22 20.27
CA VAL A 223 5.80 2.79 21.63
C VAL A 223 6.70 4.02 21.71
N VAL A 224 7.82 4.03 20.99
CA VAL A 224 8.76 5.16 20.97
C VAL A 224 8.28 6.28 20.03
N PHE A 225 7.68 5.93 18.90
CA PHE A 225 7.23 6.89 17.91
C PHE A 225 6.11 7.81 18.42
N VAL A 226 5.19 7.28 19.23
CA VAL A 226 4.05 8.05 19.75
C VAL A 226 4.50 9.26 20.57
N PRO A 227 5.30 9.12 21.66
CA PRO A 227 5.72 10.28 22.45
C PRO A 227 6.70 11.20 21.71
N LEU A 228 7.50 10.68 20.79
CA LEU A 228 8.49 11.48 20.08
C LEU A 228 7.91 12.25 18.90
N ALA A 229 6.93 11.71 18.19
CA ALA A 229 6.45 12.28 16.94
C ALA A 229 4.96 12.63 16.94
N LEU A 230 4.08 11.80 17.49
CA LEU A 230 2.64 12.03 17.44
C LEU A 230 2.12 12.90 18.58
N GLU A 231 2.59 12.69 19.80
CA GLU A 231 2.16 13.48 20.97
C GLU A 231 2.48 14.97 20.85
N PRO A 232 3.71 15.40 20.41
CA PRO A 232 4.00 16.79 20.16
C PRO A 232 3.13 17.43 19.08
N MET A 233 2.52 16.62 18.21
CA MET A 233 1.62 17.08 17.14
C MET A 233 0.14 17.01 17.53
N GLY A 234 -0.18 16.75 18.80
CA GLY A 234 -1.57 16.60 19.27
C GLY A 234 -2.28 15.35 18.75
N LYS A 235 -1.53 14.35 18.32
CA LYS A 235 -2.04 13.05 17.81
C LYS A 235 -1.56 11.88 18.67
N GLY A 236 -1.17 12.13 19.93
CA GLY A 236 -0.75 11.11 20.88
C GLY A 236 -1.90 10.23 21.34
N PHE A 237 -1.58 8.99 21.67
CA PHE A 237 -2.48 8.01 22.30
C PHE A 237 -1.70 7.17 23.32
N SER A 238 -2.39 6.36 24.14
CA SER A 238 -1.72 5.64 25.21
C SER A 238 -0.65 4.67 24.70
N LEU A 239 0.44 4.51 25.46
CA LEU A 239 1.53 3.58 25.13
C LEU A 239 1.05 2.13 25.05
N ALA A 240 0.00 1.76 25.80
CA ALA A 240 -0.60 0.43 25.70
C ALA A 240 -1.26 0.23 24.32
N ILE A 241 -2.00 1.22 23.81
CA ILE A 241 -2.56 1.19 22.46
C ILE A 241 -1.43 1.16 21.44
N ALA A 242 -0.37 1.98 21.61
CA ALA A 242 0.79 1.98 20.73
C ALA A 242 1.45 0.58 20.65
N ALA A 243 1.61 -0.10 21.79
CA ALA A 243 2.18 -1.44 21.84
C ALA A 243 1.31 -2.47 21.10
N VAL A 244 -0.01 -2.44 21.33
CA VAL A 244 -0.96 -3.34 20.64
C VAL A 244 -0.94 -3.07 19.13
N MET A 245 -1.00 -1.81 18.72
CA MET A 245 -0.93 -1.44 17.30
C MET A 245 0.41 -1.86 16.69
N GLY A 246 1.52 -1.57 17.36
CA GLY A 246 2.86 -1.94 16.90
C GLY A 246 3.01 -3.44 16.68
N LEU A 247 2.50 -4.27 17.61
CA LEU A 247 2.52 -5.72 17.50
C LEU A 247 1.69 -6.20 16.29
N ILE A 248 0.47 -5.69 16.14
CA ILE A 248 -0.42 -6.06 15.01
C ILE A 248 0.22 -5.64 13.69
N LEU A 249 0.74 -4.42 13.59
CA LEU A 249 1.36 -3.92 12.36
C LEU A 249 2.65 -4.67 12.02
N ALA A 250 3.49 -5.00 12.99
CA ALA A 250 4.70 -5.80 12.79
C ALA A 250 4.37 -7.22 12.31
N ALA A 251 3.34 -7.85 12.87
CA ALA A 251 2.86 -9.15 12.41
C ALA A 251 2.31 -9.05 10.97
N THR A 252 1.51 -8.01 10.70
CA THR A 252 0.94 -7.74 9.38
C THR A 252 2.03 -7.50 8.33
N ALA A 253 3.09 -6.75 8.66
CA ALA A 253 4.22 -6.51 7.78
C ALA A 253 4.92 -7.82 7.37
N GLN A 254 5.18 -8.70 8.33
CA GLN A 254 5.82 -10.00 8.05
C GLN A 254 4.93 -10.90 7.19
N VAL A 255 3.61 -10.87 7.39
CA VAL A 255 2.65 -11.62 6.55
C VAL A 255 2.64 -11.05 5.14
N GLY A 256 2.65 -9.73 4.96
CA GLY A 256 2.67 -9.07 3.65
C GLY A 256 3.88 -9.47 2.82
N ASP A 257 5.08 -9.36 3.40
CA ASP A 257 6.33 -9.76 2.73
C ASP A 257 6.34 -11.26 2.38
N LEU A 258 5.80 -12.13 3.25
CA LEU A 258 5.69 -13.57 2.95
C LEU A 258 4.66 -13.84 1.85
N ALA A 259 3.53 -13.12 1.85
CA ALA A 259 2.50 -13.27 0.83
C ALA A 259 3.02 -12.87 -0.56
N GLU A 260 3.72 -11.73 -0.65
CA GLU A 260 4.33 -11.29 -1.90
C GLU A 260 5.45 -12.25 -2.35
N SER A 261 6.29 -12.71 -1.41
CA SER A 261 7.30 -13.73 -1.69
C SER A 261 6.68 -15.02 -2.24
N LEU A 262 5.51 -15.45 -1.73
CA LEU A 262 4.79 -16.62 -2.25
C LEU A 262 4.38 -16.43 -3.72
N LEU A 263 3.81 -15.27 -4.07
CA LEU A 263 3.43 -14.96 -5.45
C LEU A 263 4.63 -14.96 -6.41
N LYS A 264 5.78 -14.45 -5.97
CA LYS A 264 7.01 -14.50 -6.77
C LYS A 264 7.51 -15.93 -6.98
N ARG A 265 7.44 -16.79 -5.96
CA ARG A 265 7.87 -18.20 -6.10
C ARG A 265 6.99 -19.01 -7.04
N GLU A 266 5.69 -18.71 -7.12
CA GLU A 266 4.81 -19.33 -8.13
C GLU A 266 5.29 -19.04 -9.56
N ALA A 267 5.89 -17.87 -9.80
CA ALA A 267 6.47 -17.49 -11.08
C ALA A 267 7.97 -17.83 -11.24
N ASP A 268 8.57 -18.61 -10.33
CA ASP A 268 9.99 -18.93 -10.25
C ASP A 268 10.91 -17.70 -10.21
N LEU A 269 10.43 -16.59 -9.64
CA LEU A 269 11.18 -15.35 -9.51
C LEU A 269 11.56 -15.06 -8.05
N LYS A 270 12.62 -14.26 -7.90
CA LYS A 270 13.03 -13.69 -6.63
C LYS A 270 12.55 -12.25 -6.48
N ASP A 271 12.72 -11.45 -7.51
CA ASP A 271 12.33 -10.04 -7.57
C ASP A 271 11.21 -9.89 -8.62
N SER A 272 10.22 -9.03 -8.37
CA SER A 272 9.06 -8.85 -9.27
C SER A 272 9.44 -8.26 -10.61
N SER A 273 10.44 -7.37 -10.62
CA SER A 273 11.01 -6.75 -11.83
C SER A 273 12.41 -6.19 -11.56
N GLY A 274 13.05 -5.62 -12.61
CA GLY A 274 14.28 -4.84 -12.49
C GLY A 274 14.05 -3.32 -12.63
N LEU A 275 12.84 -2.83 -12.38
CA LEU A 275 12.46 -1.44 -12.66
C LEU A 275 13.27 -0.43 -11.85
N ILE A 276 13.51 -0.73 -10.57
CA ILE A 276 14.30 0.15 -9.69
C ILE A 276 15.72 -0.39 -9.60
N PRO A 277 16.72 0.30 -10.19
CA PRO A 277 18.09 -0.20 -10.22
C PRO A 277 18.62 -0.55 -8.83
N GLY A 278 19.03 -1.80 -8.63
CA GLY A 278 19.54 -2.31 -7.37
C GLY A 278 18.49 -2.59 -6.28
N HIS A 279 17.20 -2.35 -6.54
CA HIS A 279 16.12 -2.52 -5.56
C HIS A 279 14.96 -3.42 -6.01
N GLY A 280 14.99 -3.98 -7.23
CA GLY A 280 13.90 -4.82 -7.73
C GLY A 280 12.75 -3.99 -8.31
N GLY A 281 11.53 -4.46 -8.15
CA GLY A 281 10.32 -3.79 -8.60
C GLY A 281 9.66 -2.89 -7.55
N VAL A 282 8.57 -2.24 -7.96
CA VAL A 282 7.69 -1.47 -7.06
C VAL A 282 6.96 -2.41 -6.12
N LEU A 283 6.53 -3.58 -6.62
CA LEU A 283 5.90 -4.63 -5.80
C LEU A 283 6.81 -5.05 -4.65
N ASP A 284 8.12 -5.28 -4.93
CA ASP A 284 9.13 -5.64 -3.92
C ASP A 284 9.38 -4.55 -2.86
N ARG A 285 9.04 -3.30 -3.14
CA ARG A 285 9.27 -2.17 -2.20
C ARG A 285 8.06 -1.87 -1.33
N LEU A 286 6.89 -2.31 -1.72
CA LEU A 286 5.64 -2.04 -1.05
C LEU A 286 4.97 -3.29 -0.47
N ASP A 287 5.62 -4.45 -0.56
CA ASP A 287 5.13 -5.78 -0.16
C ASP A 287 4.46 -5.80 1.22
N SER A 288 5.15 -5.33 2.24
CA SER A 288 4.64 -5.20 3.60
C SER A 288 3.59 -4.09 3.71
N LEU A 289 3.78 -2.97 2.98
CA LEU A 289 2.93 -1.79 3.07
C LEU A 289 1.53 -2.01 2.49
N TYR A 290 1.38 -2.88 1.48
CA TYR A 290 0.07 -3.27 0.97
C TYR A 290 -0.86 -3.81 2.07
N PHE A 291 -0.30 -4.49 3.06
CA PHE A 291 -1.03 -5.03 4.21
C PHE A 291 -1.11 -4.02 5.37
N VAL A 292 0.01 -3.38 5.68
CA VAL A 292 0.14 -2.52 6.87
C VAL A 292 -0.73 -1.27 6.77
N LEU A 293 -0.80 -0.61 5.60
CA LEU A 293 -1.53 0.65 5.45
C LEU A 293 -3.03 0.52 5.73
N PRO A 294 -3.78 -0.44 5.14
CA PRO A 294 -5.20 -0.59 5.43
C PRO A 294 -5.46 -1.02 6.88
N VAL A 295 -4.61 -1.88 7.45
CA VAL A 295 -4.72 -2.29 8.87
C VAL A 295 -4.45 -1.08 9.77
N THR A 296 -3.48 -0.22 9.46
CA THR A 296 -3.25 1.02 10.21
C THR A 296 -4.46 1.94 10.17
N ALA A 297 -5.05 2.18 9.01
CA ALA A 297 -6.23 3.02 8.87
C ALA A 297 -7.41 2.48 9.71
N LEU A 298 -7.60 1.15 9.70
CA LEU A 298 -8.62 0.50 10.53
C LEU A 298 -8.35 0.66 12.02
N LEU A 299 -7.12 0.41 12.47
CA LEU A 299 -6.72 0.53 13.88
C LEU A 299 -6.82 1.98 14.36
N PHE A 300 -6.37 2.94 13.57
CA PHE A 300 -6.49 4.36 13.90
C PHE A 300 -7.97 4.76 14.13
N ARG A 301 -8.88 4.29 13.28
CA ARG A 301 -10.32 4.51 13.49
C ARG A 301 -10.84 3.79 14.73
N ALA A 302 -10.47 2.52 14.93
CA ALA A 302 -10.92 1.72 16.06
C ALA A 302 -10.50 2.30 17.41
N PHE A 303 -9.33 2.94 17.47
CA PHE A 303 -8.79 3.56 18.68
C PHE A 303 -9.02 5.08 18.76
N GLY A 304 -9.80 5.67 17.84
CA GLY A 304 -10.16 7.09 17.87
C GLY A 304 -8.99 8.04 17.56
N VAL A 305 -8.00 7.60 16.79
CA VAL A 305 -6.89 8.43 16.32
C VAL A 305 -7.29 9.24 15.06
N LEU A 306 -8.20 8.66 14.25
CA LEU A 306 -8.81 9.28 13.06
C LEU A 306 -10.29 9.53 13.27
#